data_139ea96cd25faf917d111b602a4d0ed1
#
_entry.id   139ea96cd25faf917d111b602a4d0ed1
#
_cell.length_a   1.000
_cell.length_b   1.000
_cell.length_c   1.000
_cell.angle_alpha   90.00
_cell.angle_beta   90.00
_cell.angle_gamma   90.00
#
_symmetry.space_group_name_H-M   'P 1'
#
loop_
_entity.id
_entity.type
_entity.pdbx_description
1 polymer ?
#
loop_
_entity_poly.entity_id
_entity_poly.type
_entity_poly.pdbx_seq_one_letter_code
_entity_poly.pdbx_strand_id
1 'polypeptide(L)'
;MKLPIKIALFLMALLSVMVACTSKDASQRATQTNTDKRYSYEYVKKISVTQPKKALQVLQHAEEHKLMSPIDINILRSKVYYNSMLDYKKATFYAEAALNDPDINNRPEQLMSLLYLAALEYYNCGNYAKCLNMADRAMTTGYKYDNRQLVGQVLTTMGQCHSEIGNVGHAINCFDQSIIIFKGEVKKSPNWNLYYALTTSNALKANTYLEMKQYQELFQMKPEYEGTLNKLNTLPEGISGVNDLANATFYSIYAIGYEETGNHAQGSALYDKLIVTRAANTPEGATFVVPYLMLTKHYNEALSKVNEMESVWTRSGKDSIDYNYIHNILANKAKTLQAMGRYKESLETGIRAYDLNDSLNRRIKAQNALMVSEQLGKKMLKKHIERQETLLRINHIANIVIGALLVICIGLMIIGFRINKKLKAKNQAASTLVNELLLYKKQLMDHLAADEANNAKNNRKTLEANDDKQQQYDEFLRMEKMVIDRGLFLQPKLERSDVAKEMGISTSHFNELFARFSDQSFTNFINDLRMEHAAKLLKDKSNYTIEAIANECGVPIRQTFYRLFSKKFGMTPAEYRNVVADE
;
A
#
# COMPACT_ATOMS: atom_id res chain seq x y z
N MET A 1 -3.66 -26.65 34.72
CA MET A 1 -2.80 -26.22 35.81
C MET A 1 -1.91 -25.12 35.26
N LYS A 2 -2.31 -23.84 35.44
CA LYS A 2 -1.49 -22.72 34.93
C LYS A 2 -0.48 -22.36 36.02
N LEU A 3 0.79 -22.35 35.69
CA LEU A 3 1.92 -22.46 36.58
C LEU A 3 2.34 -21.15 37.27
N PRO A 4 2.84 -21.21 38.47
CA PRO A 4 3.28 -20.09 39.30
C PRO A 4 4.61 -19.42 38.88
N ILE A 5 5.31 -19.97 37.91
CA ILE A 5 6.58 -19.42 37.38
C ILE A 5 6.44 -18.00 36.81
N LYS A 6 5.21 -17.55 36.52
CA LYS A 6 4.96 -16.22 35.96
C LYS A 6 5.43 -15.04 36.81
N ILE A 7 5.42 -15.15 38.16
CA ILE A 7 5.94 -14.09 39.04
C ILE A 7 7.46 -13.97 38.87
N ALA A 8 8.13 -15.10 38.78
CA ALA A 8 9.58 -15.12 38.62
C ALA A 8 10.00 -14.68 37.21
N LEU A 9 9.26 -15.11 36.18
CA LEU A 9 9.44 -14.63 34.82
C LEU A 9 9.10 -13.14 34.70
N PHE A 10 8.14 -12.66 35.49
CA PHE A 10 7.79 -11.26 35.62
C PHE A 10 8.93 -10.46 36.30
N LEU A 11 9.53 -10.97 37.39
CA LEU A 11 10.73 -10.37 37.99
C LEU A 11 11.90 -10.36 37.01
N MET A 12 12.07 -11.39 36.19
CA MET A 12 13.09 -11.43 35.15
C MET A 12 12.82 -10.38 34.05
N ALA A 13 11.56 -10.20 33.61
CA ALA A 13 11.20 -9.16 32.65
C ALA A 13 11.35 -7.74 33.23
N LEU A 14 11.04 -7.55 34.53
CA LEU A 14 11.19 -6.29 35.25
C LEU A 14 12.65 -5.86 35.33
N LEU A 15 13.56 -6.82 35.59
CA LEU A 15 15.00 -6.60 35.63
C LEU A 15 15.59 -6.29 34.24
N SER A 16 14.99 -6.79 33.15
CA SER A 16 15.41 -6.45 31.79
C SER A 16 15.20 -4.95 31.46
N VAL A 17 14.25 -4.29 32.13
CA VAL A 17 14.01 -2.84 31.99
C VAL A 17 15.08 -2.02 32.67
N MET A 18 15.54 -2.45 33.87
CA MET A 18 16.65 -1.77 34.53
C MET A 18 17.93 -1.81 33.69
N VAL A 19 18.11 -2.90 32.94
CA VAL A 19 19.22 -3.10 32.01
C VAL A 19 19.11 -2.25 30.75
N ALA A 20 17.92 -2.12 30.20
CA ALA A 20 17.69 -1.26 29.00
C ALA A 20 17.90 0.24 29.30
N CYS A 21 17.76 0.65 30.59
CA CYS A 21 18.00 2.03 31.00
C CYS A 21 19.50 2.37 31.21
N THR A 22 20.41 1.40 31.05
CA THR A 22 21.86 1.62 31.19
C THR A 22 22.60 1.77 29.86
N SER A 23 21.93 1.68 28.73
CA SER A 23 22.55 2.00 27.44
C SER A 23 22.93 3.48 27.37
N LYS A 24 24.13 3.75 26.90
CA LYS A 24 24.80 5.05 26.86
C LYS A 24 23.87 6.15 26.32
N ASP A 25 23.32 6.97 27.22
CA ASP A 25 22.78 8.28 26.90
C ASP A 25 23.94 9.19 26.44
N ALA A 26 24.24 9.19 25.15
CA ALA A 26 25.10 10.19 24.56
C ALA A 26 24.33 11.51 24.50
N SER A 27 24.65 12.36 25.47
CA SER A 27 24.06 13.66 25.71
C SER A 27 24.14 14.57 24.48
N GLN A 28 23.02 14.99 23.92
CA GLN A 28 22.93 16.30 23.27
C GLN A 28 22.59 17.35 24.32
N ARG A 29 23.57 18.22 24.58
CA ARG A 29 23.47 19.35 25.51
C ARG A 29 22.49 20.39 24.96
N ALA A 30 21.29 20.47 25.55
CA ALA A 30 20.53 21.70 25.52
C ALA A 30 21.17 22.67 26.55
N THR A 31 21.28 23.91 26.20
CA THR A 31 21.81 25.06 26.94
C THR A 31 21.40 25.03 28.41
N GLN A 32 22.32 24.64 29.30
CA GLN A 32 22.15 24.73 30.75
C GLN A 32 22.52 26.16 31.21
N THR A 33 21.51 26.91 31.60
CA THR A 33 21.65 27.93 32.66
C THR A 33 22.10 27.22 33.94
N ASN A 34 22.94 27.87 34.72
CA ASN A 34 23.61 27.42 35.92
C ASN A 34 22.63 26.84 36.97
N THR A 35 22.15 25.60 36.78
CA THR A 35 21.16 24.91 37.62
C THR A 35 21.89 24.01 38.58
N ASP A 36 21.50 24.07 39.83
CA ASP A 36 21.95 23.15 40.88
C ASP A 36 21.93 21.69 40.39
N LYS A 37 23.06 21.02 40.39
CA LYS A 37 23.24 19.63 39.92
C LYS A 37 22.20 18.64 40.47
N ARG A 38 21.56 18.98 41.59
CA ARG A 38 20.48 18.19 42.21
C ARG A 38 19.23 18.06 41.38
N TYR A 39 18.98 19.01 40.43
CA TYR A 39 17.82 19.03 39.53
C TYR A 39 18.19 18.61 38.11
N SER A 40 19.32 17.91 37.92
CA SER A 40 19.65 17.32 36.64
C SER A 40 18.94 15.97 36.44
N TYR A 41 18.55 15.66 35.20
CA TYR A 41 17.94 14.37 34.85
C TYR A 41 18.78 13.18 35.35
N GLU A 42 20.11 13.22 35.16
CA GLU A 42 21.02 12.16 35.54
C GLU A 42 21.13 11.99 37.06
N TYR A 43 21.13 13.09 37.81
CA TYR A 43 21.16 12.98 39.29
C TYR A 43 19.87 12.32 39.80
N VAL A 44 18.70 12.78 39.35
CA VAL A 44 17.40 12.23 39.77
C VAL A 44 17.26 10.78 39.32
N LYS A 45 17.68 10.42 38.11
CA LYS A 45 17.74 9.06 37.60
C LYS A 45 18.58 8.16 38.53
N LYS A 46 19.75 8.63 38.98
CA LYS A 46 20.63 7.88 39.89
C LYS A 46 19.95 7.62 41.23
N ILE A 47 19.36 8.64 41.86
CA ILE A 47 18.72 8.47 43.18
C ILE A 47 17.35 7.79 43.10
N SER A 48 16.73 7.68 41.93
CA SER A 48 15.43 7.05 41.76
C SER A 48 15.42 5.57 42.19
N VAL A 49 16.53 4.89 42.01
CA VAL A 49 16.69 3.46 42.39
C VAL A 49 17.04 3.30 43.88
N THR A 50 17.97 4.12 44.40
CA THR A 50 18.49 3.96 45.75
C THR A 50 17.68 4.73 46.81
N GLN A 51 17.06 5.85 46.45
CA GLN A 51 16.32 6.74 47.33
C GLN A 51 15.04 7.24 46.66
N PRO A 52 14.07 6.37 46.30
CA PRO A 52 12.92 6.72 45.47
C PRO A 52 12.03 7.82 46.09
N LYS A 53 11.82 7.80 47.40
CA LYS A 53 11.06 8.85 48.11
C LYS A 53 11.73 10.22 47.97
N LYS A 54 13.05 10.28 48.08
CA LYS A 54 13.82 11.53 47.89
C LYS A 54 13.77 11.98 46.42
N ALA A 55 13.84 11.05 45.48
CA ALA A 55 13.69 11.38 44.05
C ALA A 55 12.35 12.05 43.77
N LEU A 56 11.24 11.53 44.32
CA LEU A 56 9.92 12.15 44.20
C LEU A 56 9.85 13.54 44.84
N GLN A 57 10.47 13.74 45.99
CA GLN A 57 10.55 15.08 46.63
C GLN A 57 11.33 16.07 45.79
N VAL A 58 12.47 15.66 45.21
CA VAL A 58 13.26 16.50 44.29
C VAL A 58 12.45 16.84 43.04
N LEU A 59 11.72 15.88 42.45
CA LEU A 59 10.89 16.12 41.30
C LEU A 59 9.72 17.05 41.60
N GLN A 60 9.11 16.93 42.79
CA GLN A 60 8.04 17.85 43.21
C GLN A 60 8.57 19.27 43.35
N HIS A 61 9.69 19.45 44.06
CA HIS A 61 10.31 20.76 44.22
C HIS A 61 10.75 21.36 42.86
N ALA A 62 11.29 20.52 41.96
CA ALA A 62 11.66 20.94 40.61
C ALA A 62 10.47 21.41 39.79
N GLU A 63 9.30 20.78 39.94
CA GLU A 63 8.06 21.18 39.26
C GLU A 63 7.55 22.51 39.81
N GLU A 64 7.44 22.66 41.12
CA GLU A 64 6.96 23.87 41.81
C GLU A 64 7.80 25.11 41.43
N HIS A 65 9.13 24.94 41.30
CA HIS A 65 10.07 26.04 41.02
C HIS A 65 10.52 26.07 39.54
N LYS A 66 9.93 25.25 38.64
CA LYS A 66 10.27 25.19 37.20
C LYS A 66 11.79 24.94 36.96
N LEU A 67 12.43 24.12 37.77
CA LEU A 67 13.87 23.82 37.69
C LEU A 67 14.21 22.69 36.69
N MET A 68 13.20 21.96 36.21
CA MET A 68 13.33 20.91 35.21
C MET A 68 12.17 21.03 34.19
N SER A 69 12.38 20.46 33.00
CA SER A 69 11.32 20.40 32.00
C SER A 69 10.16 19.50 32.45
N PRO A 70 8.89 19.83 32.17
CA PRO A 70 7.75 18.98 32.52
C PRO A 70 7.86 17.56 31.99
N ILE A 71 8.40 17.40 30.78
CA ILE A 71 8.59 16.09 30.14
C ILE A 71 9.62 15.24 30.92
N ASP A 72 10.75 15.82 31.36
CA ASP A 72 11.76 15.12 32.14
C ASP A 72 11.22 14.71 33.52
N ILE A 73 10.44 15.57 34.17
CA ILE A 73 9.77 15.29 35.43
C ILE A 73 8.83 14.10 35.29
N ASN A 74 7.98 14.08 34.24
CA ASN A 74 7.03 13.02 34.00
C ASN A 74 7.71 11.68 33.66
N ILE A 75 8.76 11.70 32.84
CA ILE A 75 9.56 10.50 32.53
C ILE A 75 10.18 9.92 33.82
N LEU A 76 10.76 10.76 34.64
CA LEU A 76 11.42 10.29 35.89
C LEU A 76 10.41 9.83 36.91
N ARG A 77 9.26 10.50 37.08
CA ARG A 77 8.17 10.02 37.95
C ARG A 77 7.65 8.66 37.49
N SER A 78 7.39 8.48 36.20
CA SER A 78 6.98 7.18 35.66
C SER A 78 7.99 6.09 36.04
N LYS A 79 9.30 6.33 35.83
CA LYS A 79 10.36 5.39 36.18
C LYS A 79 10.42 5.10 37.67
N VAL A 80 10.29 6.09 38.55
CA VAL A 80 10.28 5.90 39.99
C VAL A 80 9.10 5.06 40.44
N TYR A 81 7.89 5.39 39.97
CA TYR A 81 6.70 4.63 40.34
C TYR A 81 6.73 3.21 39.79
N TYR A 82 7.26 3.00 38.58
CA TYR A 82 7.39 1.66 37.99
C TYR A 82 8.45 0.80 38.74
N ASN A 83 9.71 1.27 38.79
CA ASN A 83 10.83 0.45 39.20
C ASN A 83 10.95 0.29 40.73
N SER A 84 10.55 1.32 41.48
CA SER A 84 10.89 1.38 42.91
C SER A 84 9.67 1.37 43.82
N MET A 85 8.54 1.91 43.36
CA MET A 85 7.32 1.95 44.16
C MET A 85 6.32 0.87 43.75
N LEU A 86 6.50 0.25 42.59
CA LEU A 86 5.59 -0.75 41.99
C LEU A 86 4.13 -0.25 41.89
N ASP A 87 3.95 1.06 41.80
CA ASP A 87 2.64 1.70 41.57
C ASP A 87 2.43 1.94 40.07
N TYR A 88 2.03 0.89 39.39
CA TYR A 88 1.89 0.90 37.93
C TYR A 88 0.83 1.87 37.43
N LYS A 89 -0.21 2.17 38.23
CA LYS A 89 -1.24 3.15 37.87
C LYS A 89 -0.70 4.57 37.80
N LYS A 90 0.13 4.96 38.80
CA LYS A 90 0.80 6.26 38.75
C LYS A 90 1.89 6.29 37.71
N ALA A 91 2.62 5.18 37.52
CA ALA A 91 3.61 5.07 36.46
C ALA A 91 2.98 5.34 35.08
N THR A 92 1.87 4.66 34.73
CA THR A 92 1.15 4.89 33.44
C THR A 92 0.64 6.32 33.30
N PHE A 93 0.14 6.92 34.38
CA PHE A 93 -0.33 8.32 34.34
C PHE A 93 0.79 9.28 33.90
N TYR A 94 1.97 9.16 34.50
CA TYR A 94 3.11 10.01 34.16
C TYR A 94 3.73 9.64 32.80
N ALA A 95 3.72 8.37 32.40
CA ALA A 95 4.15 7.96 31.08
C ALA A 95 3.27 8.55 29.98
N GLU A 96 1.95 8.49 30.14
CA GLU A 96 1.00 9.11 29.18
C GLU A 96 1.20 10.63 29.12
N ALA A 97 1.39 11.30 30.26
CA ALA A 97 1.66 12.73 30.29
C ALA A 97 2.93 13.11 29.51
N ALA A 98 4.00 12.31 29.65
CA ALA A 98 5.24 12.53 28.88
C ALA A 98 5.09 12.19 27.40
N LEU A 99 4.31 11.15 27.03
CA LEU A 99 4.05 10.76 25.64
C LEU A 99 3.16 11.76 24.89
N ASN A 100 2.36 12.54 25.60
CA ASN A 100 1.51 13.58 25.06
C ASN A 100 2.25 14.92 24.89
N ASP A 101 3.48 15.05 25.42
CA ASP A 101 4.29 16.26 25.25
C ASP A 101 4.86 16.29 23.81
N PRO A 102 4.64 17.36 23.02
CA PRO A 102 5.15 17.46 21.66
C PRO A 102 6.66 17.28 21.51
N ASP A 103 7.43 17.69 22.51
CA ASP A 103 8.89 17.64 22.50
C ASP A 103 9.44 16.20 22.56
N ILE A 104 8.64 15.21 22.95
CA ILE A 104 9.09 13.81 22.99
C ILE A 104 9.51 13.30 21.61
N ASN A 105 8.89 13.80 20.53
CA ASN A 105 9.20 13.40 19.15
C ASN A 105 10.61 13.83 18.72
N ASN A 106 11.16 14.87 19.35
CA ASN A 106 12.52 15.36 19.14
C ASN A 106 13.57 14.59 19.96
N ARG A 107 13.14 13.62 20.76
CA ARG A 107 13.95 12.84 21.70
C ARG A 107 13.81 11.34 21.46
N PRO A 108 14.32 10.80 20.34
CA PRO A 108 14.03 9.43 19.89
C PRO A 108 14.40 8.36 20.92
N GLU A 109 15.51 8.48 21.64
CA GLU A 109 15.92 7.52 22.67
C GLU A 109 14.97 7.52 23.86
N GLN A 110 14.55 8.71 24.30
CA GLN A 110 13.59 8.84 25.41
C GLN A 110 12.21 8.35 24.98
N LEU A 111 11.77 8.66 23.75
CA LEU A 111 10.51 8.18 23.17
C LEU A 111 10.48 6.64 23.14
N MET A 112 11.54 6.01 22.62
CA MET A 112 11.66 4.54 22.57
C MET A 112 11.59 3.91 23.98
N SER A 113 12.38 4.44 24.91
CA SER A 113 12.40 3.96 26.29
C SER A 113 11.04 4.14 26.97
N LEU A 114 10.37 5.27 26.76
CA LEU A 114 9.09 5.59 27.37
C LEU A 114 7.94 4.75 26.79
N LEU A 115 7.91 4.53 25.48
CA LEU A 115 6.92 3.65 24.84
C LEU A 115 7.03 2.21 25.35
N TYR A 116 8.26 1.71 25.48
CA TYR A 116 8.51 0.38 26.03
C TYR A 116 8.10 0.30 27.51
N LEU A 117 8.48 1.31 28.32
CA LEU A 117 8.07 1.39 29.71
C LEU A 117 6.56 1.43 29.85
N ALA A 118 5.87 2.25 29.06
CA ALA A 118 4.41 2.32 29.06
C ALA A 118 3.77 0.98 28.68
N ALA A 119 4.34 0.24 27.73
CA ALA A 119 3.86 -1.09 27.38
C ALA A 119 3.93 -2.04 28.60
N LEU A 120 5.05 -2.04 29.32
CA LEU A 120 5.24 -2.85 30.51
C LEU A 120 4.31 -2.43 31.67
N GLU A 121 4.12 -1.13 31.86
CA GLU A 121 3.21 -0.59 32.87
C GLU A 121 1.77 -1.04 32.61
N TYR A 122 1.31 -0.95 31.35
CA TYR A 122 -0.01 -1.44 30.96
C TYR A 122 -0.15 -2.96 31.09
N TYR A 123 0.91 -3.71 30.76
CA TYR A 123 0.93 -5.15 31.01
C TYR A 123 0.69 -5.46 32.49
N ASN A 124 1.40 -4.78 33.38
CA ASN A 124 1.30 -4.96 34.81
C ASN A 124 -0.03 -4.52 35.42
N CYS A 125 -0.69 -3.54 34.78
CA CYS A 125 -2.07 -3.16 35.13
C CYS A 125 -3.12 -4.12 34.56
N GLY A 126 -2.75 -5.15 33.79
CA GLY A 126 -3.67 -6.05 33.11
C GLY A 126 -4.41 -5.41 31.93
N ASN A 127 -3.95 -4.25 31.46
CA ASN A 127 -4.53 -3.58 30.31
C ASN A 127 -3.77 -3.99 29.02
N TYR A 128 -4.00 -5.23 28.60
CA TYR A 128 -3.27 -5.84 27.48
C TYR A 128 -3.50 -5.15 26.15
N ALA A 129 -4.69 -4.57 25.92
CA ALA A 129 -4.97 -3.81 24.69
C ALA A 129 -4.06 -2.58 24.57
N LYS A 130 -3.94 -1.78 25.65
CA LYS A 130 -3.03 -0.63 25.66
C LYS A 130 -1.56 -1.06 25.64
N CYS A 131 -1.21 -2.15 26.32
CA CYS A 131 0.13 -2.73 26.24
C CYS A 131 0.53 -3.02 24.79
N LEU A 132 -0.28 -3.77 24.04
CA LEU A 132 -0.01 -4.11 22.65
C LEU A 132 0.05 -2.87 21.74
N ASN A 133 -0.76 -1.85 22.02
CA ASN A 133 -0.70 -0.58 21.28
C ASN A 133 0.64 0.16 21.51
N MET A 134 1.07 0.29 22.78
CA MET A 134 2.34 0.93 23.09
C MET A 134 3.53 0.12 22.57
N ALA A 135 3.45 -1.21 22.66
CA ALA A 135 4.44 -2.14 22.13
C ALA A 135 4.60 -2.01 20.59
N ASP A 136 3.50 -1.92 19.85
CA ASP A 136 3.50 -1.71 18.39
C ASP A 136 4.19 -0.38 18.01
N ARG A 137 3.87 0.70 18.74
CA ARG A 137 4.53 2.01 18.57
C ARG A 137 6.02 1.94 18.91
N ALA A 138 6.38 1.26 20.00
CA ALA A 138 7.79 1.06 20.40
C ALA A 138 8.55 0.25 19.36
N MET A 139 7.95 -0.82 18.82
CA MET A 139 8.53 -1.67 17.78
C MET A 139 8.76 -0.87 16.48
N THR A 140 7.76 -0.14 16.02
CA THR A 140 7.85 0.73 14.84
C THR A 140 8.97 1.77 14.98
N THR A 141 9.05 2.40 16.17
CA THR A 141 10.11 3.37 16.47
C THR A 141 11.49 2.70 16.56
N GLY A 142 11.57 1.50 17.17
CA GLY A 142 12.78 0.71 17.26
C GLY A 142 13.35 0.34 15.87
N TYR A 143 12.50 -0.09 14.94
CA TYR A 143 12.93 -0.35 13.56
C TYR A 143 13.38 0.93 12.84
N LYS A 144 12.67 2.04 13.02
CA LYS A 144 13.02 3.34 12.41
C LYS A 144 14.42 3.81 12.81
N TYR A 145 14.85 3.56 14.05
CA TYR A 145 16.14 3.98 14.59
C TYR A 145 17.15 2.82 14.73
N ASP A 146 16.88 1.68 14.06
CA ASP A 146 17.70 0.45 14.08
C ASP A 146 18.09 -0.05 15.49
N ASN A 147 17.19 0.14 16.46
CA ASN A 147 17.38 -0.37 17.81
C ASN A 147 16.83 -1.81 17.94
N ARG A 148 17.60 -2.77 17.46
CA ARG A 148 17.22 -4.20 17.45
C ARG A 148 16.99 -4.75 18.85
N GLN A 149 17.78 -4.31 19.83
CA GLN A 149 17.60 -4.75 21.22
C GLN A 149 16.23 -4.36 21.76
N LEU A 150 15.78 -3.12 21.53
CA LEU A 150 14.44 -2.68 21.90
C LEU A 150 13.36 -3.51 21.22
N VAL A 151 13.50 -3.77 19.92
CA VAL A 151 12.53 -4.59 19.16
C VAL A 151 12.41 -5.99 19.77
N GLY A 152 13.53 -6.63 20.12
CA GLY A 152 13.54 -7.92 20.81
C GLY A 152 12.81 -7.88 22.15
N GLN A 153 13.06 -6.85 22.98
CA GLN A 153 12.38 -6.66 24.27
C GLN A 153 10.87 -6.43 24.11
N VAL A 154 10.48 -5.61 23.15
CA VAL A 154 9.07 -5.34 22.84
C VAL A 154 8.36 -6.62 22.40
N LEU A 155 8.97 -7.41 21.52
CA LEU A 155 8.43 -8.71 21.10
C LEU A 155 8.25 -9.68 22.27
N THR A 156 9.21 -9.70 23.22
CA THR A 156 9.08 -10.48 24.46
C THR A 156 7.83 -10.06 25.26
N THR A 157 7.61 -8.76 25.42
CA THR A 157 6.44 -8.21 26.12
C THR A 157 5.13 -8.49 25.38
N MET A 158 5.14 -8.37 24.05
CA MET A 158 3.97 -8.75 23.23
C MET A 158 3.64 -10.24 23.38
N GLY A 159 4.66 -11.10 23.38
CA GLY A 159 4.50 -12.53 23.62
C GLY A 159 3.87 -12.82 24.99
N GLN A 160 4.29 -12.13 26.04
CA GLN A 160 3.66 -12.23 27.35
C GLN A 160 2.20 -11.80 27.32
N CYS A 161 1.89 -10.65 26.70
CA CYS A 161 0.50 -10.20 26.55
C CYS A 161 -0.36 -11.25 25.84
N HIS A 162 0.13 -11.79 24.73
CA HIS A 162 -0.59 -12.81 23.97
C HIS A 162 -0.78 -14.11 24.78
N SER A 163 0.20 -14.49 25.59
CA SER A 163 0.06 -15.63 26.50
C SER A 163 -1.04 -15.41 27.53
N GLU A 164 -1.09 -14.21 28.16
CA GLU A 164 -2.10 -13.88 29.17
C GLU A 164 -3.53 -13.87 28.62
N ILE A 165 -3.73 -13.43 27.40
CA ILE A 165 -5.06 -13.44 26.75
C ILE A 165 -5.40 -14.77 26.08
N GLY A 166 -4.54 -15.80 26.23
CA GLY A 166 -4.77 -17.14 25.69
C GLY A 166 -4.45 -17.30 24.21
N ASN A 167 -3.79 -16.32 23.58
CA ASN A 167 -3.42 -16.38 22.16
C ASN A 167 -2.02 -16.99 21.98
N VAL A 168 -1.94 -18.29 22.26
CA VAL A 168 -0.66 -19.04 22.38
C VAL A 168 0.17 -19.01 21.10
N GLY A 169 -0.45 -19.19 19.93
CA GLY A 169 0.27 -19.18 18.65
C GLY A 169 1.00 -17.85 18.39
N HIS A 170 0.35 -16.71 18.70
CA HIS A 170 0.98 -15.40 18.61
C HIS A 170 2.05 -15.21 19.68
N ALA A 171 1.85 -15.72 20.89
CA ALA A 171 2.85 -15.66 21.96
C ALA A 171 4.15 -16.35 21.55
N ILE A 172 4.07 -17.59 21.07
CA ILE A 172 5.24 -18.36 20.60
C ILE A 172 5.94 -17.64 19.45
N ASN A 173 5.19 -17.15 18.46
CA ASN A 173 5.78 -16.40 17.34
C ASN A 173 6.55 -15.14 17.82
N CYS A 174 5.99 -14.38 18.76
CA CYS A 174 6.67 -13.21 19.31
C CYS A 174 7.97 -13.62 20.05
N PHE A 175 7.94 -14.70 20.83
CA PHE A 175 9.14 -15.20 21.51
C PHE A 175 10.18 -15.69 20.50
N ASP A 176 9.80 -16.39 19.45
CA ASP A 176 10.71 -16.86 18.41
C ASP A 176 11.42 -15.70 17.70
N GLN A 177 10.67 -14.68 17.31
CA GLN A 177 11.25 -13.48 16.69
C GLN A 177 12.20 -12.75 17.65
N SER A 178 11.83 -12.63 18.93
CA SER A 178 12.69 -12.06 19.96
C SER A 178 14.00 -12.84 20.11
N ILE A 179 13.92 -14.17 20.22
CA ILE A 179 15.08 -15.07 20.34
C ILE A 179 16.00 -14.92 19.12
N ILE A 180 15.45 -14.88 17.90
CA ILE A 180 16.23 -14.68 16.66
C ILE A 180 17.00 -13.35 16.72
N ILE A 181 16.32 -12.26 17.12
CA ILE A 181 16.94 -10.95 17.23
C ILE A 181 18.07 -10.98 18.27
N PHE A 182 17.82 -11.47 19.48
CA PHE A 182 18.84 -11.49 20.52
C PHE A 182 20.02 -12.41 20.19
N LYS A 183 19.78 -13.55 19.52
CA LYS A 183 20.87 -14.39 18.98
C LYS A 183 21.74 -13.63 17.98
N GLY A 184 21.14 -12.80 17.14
CA GLY A 184 21.88 -11.92 16.23
C GLY A 184 22.72 -10.88 16.97
N GLU A 185 22.15 -10.25 18.00
CA GLU A 185 22.83 -9.20 18.76
C GLU A 185 23.95 -9.75 19.67
N VAL A 186 23.77 -10.89 20.34
CA VAL A 186 24.83 -11.52 21.12
C VAL A 186 26.02 -11.99 20.28
N LYS A 187 25.82 -12.32 18.99
CA LYS A 187 26.93 -12.62 18.09
C LYS A 187 27.76 -11.38 17.74
N LYS A 188 27.13 -10.20 17.68
CA LYS A 188 27.80 -8.93 17.36
C LYS A 188 28.54 -8.37 18.59
N SER A 189 27.89 -8.39 19.75
CA SER A 189 28.41 -7.81 21.01
C SER A 189 27.96 -8.62 22.21
N PRO A 190 28.65 -9.72 22.53
CA PRO A 190 28.30 -10.57 23.66
C PRO A 190 28.44 -9.80 24.96
N ASN A 191 27.34 -9.63 25.69
CA ASN A 191 27.32 -9.02 27.02
C ASN A 191 26.20 -9.61 27.88
N TRP A 192 26.29 -9.37 29.17
CA TRP A 192 25.35 -9.92 30.17
C TRP A 192 23.90 -9.53 29.86
N ASN A 193 23.65 -8.27 29.51
CA ASN A 193 22.29 -7.76 29.28
C ASN A 193 21.58 -8.48 28.10
N LEU A 194 22.29 -8.72 27.00
CA LEU A 194 21.76 -9.42 25.83
C LEU A 194 21.54 -10.91 26.13
N TYR A 195 22.47 -11.57 26.83
CA TYR A 195 22.26 -12.95 27.25
C TYR A 195 21.13 -13.09 28.27
N TYR A 196 20.97 -12.12 29.17
CA TYR A 196 19.83 -12.08 30.07
C TYR A 196 18.50 -11.94 29.34
N ALA A 197 18.40 -11.02 28.37
CA ALA A 197 17.20 -10.85 27.54
C ALA A 197 16.88 -12.11 26.71
N LEU A 198 17.90 -12.74 26.13
CA LEU A 198 17.76 -14.00 25.42
C LEU A 198 17.29 -15.14 26.35
N THR A 199 17.86 -15.23 27.53
CA THR A 199 17.47 -16.20 28.57
C THR A 199 16.01 -15.99 28.99
N THR A 200 15.60 -14.74 29.18
CA THR A 200 14.21 -14.37 29.52
C THR A 200 13.22 -14.80 28.43
N SER A 201 13.54 -14.53 27.15
CA SER A 201 12.67 -14.95 26.02
C SER A 201 12.56 -16.48 25.95
N ASN A 202 13.65 -17.21 26.14
CA ASN A 202 13.65 -18.68 26.23
C ASN A 202 12.81 -19.18 27.40
N ALA A 203 12.95 -18.56 28.60
CA ALA A 203 12.19 -18.93 29.79
C ALA A 203 10.67 -18.77 29.57
N LEU A 204 10.25 -17.65 29.00
CA LEU A 204 8.85 -17.37 28.71
C LEU A 204 8.26 -18.36 27.68
N LYS A 205 9.01 -18.64 26.62
CA LYS A 205 8.63 -19.65 25.63
C LYS A 205 8.51 -21.04 26.25
N ALA A 206 9.52 -21.46 27.02
CA ALA A 206 9.52 -22.76 27.72
C ALA A 206 8.36 -22.89 28.71
N ASN A 207 8.07 -21.83 29.47
CA ASN A 207 6.92 -21.82 30.38
C ASN A 207 5.58 -21.90 29.60
N THR A 208 5.47 -21.25 28.46
CA THR A 208 4.28 -21.35 27.62
C THR A 208 4.06 -22.78 27.10
N TYR A 209 5.12 -23.47 26.67
CA TYR A 209 5.03 -24.87 26.29
C TYR A 209 4.64 -25.77 27.48
N LEU A 210 5.21 -25.54 28.64
CA LEU A 210 4.85 -26.29 29.84
C LEU A 210 3.39 -26.11 30.23
N GLU A 211 2.86 -24.86 30.22
CA GLU A 211 1.45 -24.57 30.49
C GLU A 211 0.50 -25.22 29.50
N MET A 212 0.91 -25.30 28.25
CA MET A 212 0.15 -25.96 27.19
C MET A 212 0.34 -27.46 27.13
N LYS A 213 1.19 -28.03 28.01
CA LYS A 213 1.57 -29.47 28.02
C LYS A 213 2.19 -29.93 26.71
N GLN A 214 2.86 -29.03 26.02
CA GLN A 214 3.63 -29.31 24.80
C GLN A 214 5.05 -29.74 25.21
N TYR A 215 5.14 -30.95 25.79
CA TYR A 215 6.39 -31.43 26.39
C TYR A 215 7.45 -31.75 25.33
N GLN A 216 7.06 -32.16 24.15
CA GLN A 216 7.99 -32.44 23.06
C GLN A 216 8.76 -31.17 22.69
N GLU A 217 8.06 -30.08 22.46
CA GLU A 217 8.61 -28.78 22.12
C GLU A 217 9.43 -28.20 23.30
N LEU A 218 8.93 -28.38 24.51
CA LEU A 218 9.63 -27.98 25.72
C LEU A 218 11.01 -28.64 25.82
N PHE A 219 11.09 -29.99 25.68
CA PHE A 219 12.35 -30.69 25.77
C PHE A 219 13.25 -30.48 24.55
N GLN A 220 12.69 -30.27 23.38
CA GLN A 220 13.45 -29.95 22.17
C GLN A 220 14.23 -28.63 22.33
N MET A 221 13.64 -27.62 22.96
CA MET A 221 14.31 -26.33 23.17
C MET A 221 15.28 -26.32 24.34
N LYS A 222 15.26 -27.34 25.24
CA LYS A 222 16.07 -27.38 26.49
C LYS A 222 17.55 -27.15 26.25
N PRO A 223 18.25 -27.86 25.32
CA PRO A 223 19.69 -27.69 25.12
C PRO A 223 20.08 -26.26 24.75
N GLU A 224 19.30 -25.61 23.95
CA GLU A 224 19.54 -24.21 23.56
C GLU A 224 19.34 -23.24 24.73
N TYR A 225 18.26 -23.41 25.48
CA TYR A 225 18.00 -22.60 26.66
C TYR A 225 19.10 -22.77 27.71
N GLU A 226 19.46 -24.02 28.00
CA GLU A 226 20.54 -24.35 28.95
C GLU A 226 21.89 -23.77 28.50
N GLY A 227 22.21 -23.87 27.21
CA GLY A 227 23.40 -23.26 26.63
C GLY A 227 23.44 -21.74 26.79
N THR A 228 22.29 -21.07 26.61
CA THR A 228 22.15 -19.63 26.83
C THR A 228 22.34 -19.26 28.31
N LEU A 229 21.71 -20.02 29.22
CA LEU A 229 21.80 -19.82 30.65
C LEU A 229 23.25 -20.03 31.15
N ASN A 230 23.93 -21.06 30.67
CA ASN A 230 25.33 -21.33 31.00
C ASN A 230 26.24 -20.16 30.56
N LYS A 231 26.00 -19.59 29.38
CA LYS A 231 26.74 -18.39 28.94
C LYS A 231 26.46 -17.18 29.82
N LEU A 232 25.17 -16.94 30.18
CA LEU A 232 24.81 -15.89 31.14
C LEU A 232 25.60 -16.02 32.45
N ASN A 233 25.69 -17.24 32.99
CA ASN A 233 26.39 -17.54 34.25
C ASN A 233 27.93 -17.35 34.18
N THR A 234 28.53 -17.34 32.99
CA THR A 234 29.98 -17.08 32.81
C THR A 234 30.31 -15.59 32.74
N LEU A 235 29.32 -14.72 32.56
CA LEU A 235 29.53 -13.27 32.45
C LEU A 235 29.42 -12.59 33.80
N PRO A 236 30.12 -11.46 34.03
CA PRO A 236 29.93 -10.66 35.23
C PRO A 236 28.47 -10.24 35.37
N GLU A 237 27.87 -10.55 36.52
CA GLU A 237 26.48 -10.28 36.78
C GLU A 237 26.21 -8.78 36.82
N GLY A 238 25.27 -8.32 35.96
CA GLY A 238 24.90 -6.91 35.89
C GLY A 238 24.05 -6.44 37.09
N ILE A 239 23.23 -7.34 37.64
CA ILE A 239 22.36 -7.10 38.80
C ILE A 239 22.42 -8.33 39.69
N SER A 240 22.82 -8.13 40.92
CA SER A 240 23.04 -9.22 41.90
C SER A 240 21.78 -10.07 42.13
N GLY A 241 21.93 -11.38 42.06
CA GLY A 241 20.87 -12.37 42.29
C GLY A 241 20.02 -12.70 41.06
N VAL A 242 20.25 -12.04 39.93
CA VAL A 242 19.45 -12.26 38.69
C VAL A 242 19.83 -13.58 38.03
N ASN A 243 21.10 -13.93 38.01
CA ASN A 243 21.53 -15.22 37.48
C ASN A 243 20.94 -16.37 38.30
N ASP A 244 20.89 -16.22 39.61
CA ASP A 244 20.29 -17.20 40.53
C ASP A 244 18.78 -17.37 40.25
N LEU A 245 18.05 -16.27 40.03
CA LEU A 245 16.65 -16.27 39.65
C LEU A 245 16.43 -16.96 38.26
N ALA A 246 17.30 -16.71 37.31
CA ALA A 246 17.25 -17.35 35.99
C ALA A 246 17.47 -18.87 36.08
N ASN A 247 18.41 -19.29 36.92
CA ASN A 247 18.65 -20.71 37.21
C ASN A 247 17.44 -21.36 37.90
N ALA A 248 16.87 -20.73 38.93
CA ALA A 248 15.67 -21.21 39.61
C ALA A 248 14.51 -21.39 38.64
N THR A 249 14.30 -20.44 37.74
CA THR A 249 13.28 -20.51 36.71
C THR A 249 13.48 -21.72 35.78
N PHE A 250 14.70 -21.91 35.28
CA PHE A 250 15.04 -23.04 34.43
C PHE A 250 14.81 -24.38 35.12
N TYR A 251 15.34 -24.52 36.34
CA TYR A 251 15.20 -25.76 37.11
C TYR A 251 13.73 -26.08 37.40
N SER A 252 12.94 -25.09 37.81
CA SER A 252 11.51 -25.27 38.07
C SER A 252 10.74 -25.72 36.85
N ILE A 253 10.90 -25.07 35.67
CA ILE A 253 10.19 -25.41 34.44
C ILE A 253 10.48 -26.89 34.06
N TYR A 254 11.74 -27.26 34.04
CA TYR A 254 12.11 -28.60 33.57
C TYR A 254 11.92 -29.68 34.64
N ALA A 255 12.05 -29.39 35.95
CA ALA A 255 11.69 -30.31 37.01
C ALA A 255 10.21 -30.72 36.91
N ILE A 256 9.31 -29.75 36.73
CA ILE A 256 7.88 -29.98 36.56
C ILE A 256 7.61 -30.74 35.27
N GLY A 257 8.19 -30.33 34.13
CA GLY A 257 7.99 -31.01 32.85
C GLY A 257 8.40 -32.48 32.88
N TYR A 258 9.53 -32.80 33.50
CA TYR A 258 9.97 -34.19 33.69
C TYR A 258 9.07 -34.98 34.64
N GLU A 259 8.62 -34.38 35.74
CA GLU A 259 7.72 -35.01 36.70
C GLU A 259 6.36 -35.31 36.03
N GLU A 260 5.78 -34.37 35.28
CA GLU A 260 4.51 -34.55 34.56
C GLU A 260 4.58 -35.60 33.44
N THR A 261 5.77 -35.87 32.90
CA THR A 261 6.00 -36.91 31.88
C THR A 261 6.49 -38.24 32.45
N GLY A 262 6.53 -38.40 33.79
CA GLY A 262 6.91 -39.64 34.45
C GLY A 262 8.42 -39.86 34.55
N ASN A 263 9.24 -38.90 34.15
CA ASN A 263 10.70 -38.98 34.30
C ASN A 263 11.14 -38.45 35.67
N HIS A 264 10.72 -39.12 36.73
CA HIS A 264 10.89 -38.71 38.12
C HIS A 264 12.36 -38.48 38.52
N ALA A 265 13.29 -39.30 38.01
CA ALA A 265 14.72 -39.18 38.34
C ALA A 265 15.30 -37.83 37.83
N GLN A 266 14.95 -37.42 36.61
CA GLN A 266 15.41 -36.12 36.10
C GLN A 266 14.66 -34.97 36.75
N GLY A 267 13.36 -35.13 37.06
CA GLY A 267 12.57 -34.17 37.80
C GLY A 267 13.17 -33.87 39.18
N SER A 268 13.43 -34.91 39.98
CA SER A 268 14.05 -34.80 41.29
C SER A 268 15.45 -34.18 41.27
N ALA A 269 16.29 -34.59 40.30
CA ALA A 269 17.64 -34.02 40.18
C ALA A 269 17.65 -32.51 39.86
N LEU A 270 16.64 -32.02 39.13
CA LEU A 270 16.48 -30.58 38.87
C LEU A 270 15.85 -29.87 40.06
N TYR A 271 14.92 -30.51 40.77
CA TYR A 271 14.35 -29.95 42.01
C TYR A 271 15.42 -29.79 43.10
N ASP A 272 16.34 -30.74 43.25
CA ASP A 272 17.47 -30.63 44.18
C ASP A 272 18.37 -29.41 43.87
N LYS A 273 18.55 -29.12 42.56
CA LYS A 273 19.26 -27.89 42.15
C LYS A 273 18.42 -26.64 42.40
N LEU A 274 17.10 -26.71 42.28
CA LEU A 274 16.18 -25.60 42.51
C LEU A 274 16.23 -25.15 43.99
N ILE A 275 16.07 -26.08 44.94
CA ILE A 275 15.94 -25.76 46.36
C ILE A 275 17.20 -25.15 46.99
N VAL A 276 18.38 -25.30 46.36
CA VAL A 276 19.61 -24.66 46.82
C VAL A 276 19.79 -23.23 46.30
N THR A 277 18.96 -22.78 45.34
CA THR A 277 19.01 -21.41 44.87
C THR A 277 18.49 -20.43 45.94
N ARG A 278 19.05 -19.22 45.98
CA ARG A 278 18.54 -18.16 46.87
C ARG A 278 17.11 -17.78 46.52
N ALA A 279 16.81 -17.73 45.23
CA ALA A 279 15.48 -17.38 44.72
C ALA A 279 14.38 -18.32 45.24
N ALA A 280 14.63 -19.63 45.30
CA ALA A 280 13.68 -20.60 45.84
C ALA A 280 13.45 -20.45 47.38
N ASN A 281 14.39 -19.84 48.09
CA ASN A 281 14.35 -19.66 49.53
C ASN A 281 13.80 -18.30 49.99
N THR A 282 13.25 -17.50 49.05
CA THR A 282 12.48 -16.28 49.36
C THR A 282 11.00 -16.61 49.48
N PRO A 283 10.17 -15.77 50.14
CA PRO A 283 8.71 -15.95 50.12
C PRO A 283 8.14 -16.03 48.71
N GLU A 284 8.62 -15.19 47.78
CA GLU A 284 8.25 -15.21 46.38
C GLU A 284 8.72 -16.49 45.67
N GLY A 285 9.77 -17.11 46.17
CA GLY A 285 10.34 -18.38 45.68
C GLY A 285 9.39 -19.57 45.76
N ALA A 286 8.37 -19.48 46.62
CA ALA A 286 7.33 -20.50 46.65
C ALA A 286 6.69 -20.76 45.27
N THR A 287 6.70 -19.75 44.37
CA THR A 287 6.22 -19.91 42.95
C THR A 287 7.01 -20.94 42.15
N PHE A 288 8.28 -21.15 42.50
CA PHE A 288 9.14 -22.14 41.85
C PHE A 288 8.95 -23.53 42.41
N VAL A 289 8.78 -23.65 43.74
CA VAL A 289 8.83 -24.94 44.43
C VAL A 289 7.46 -25.60 44.63
N VAL A 290 6.40 -24.81 44.87
CA VAL A 290 5.05 -25.35 45.19
C VAL A 290 4.49 -26.25 44.07
N PRO A 291 4.61 -25.95 42.77
CA PRO A 291 4.09 -26.85 41.74
C PRO A 291 4.72 -28.24 41.77
N TYR A 292 6.03 -28.31 41.98
CA TYR A 292 6.73 -29.59 42.06
C TYR A 292 6.31 -30.35 43.33
N LEU A 293 6.25 -29.66 44.48
CA LEU A 293 5.78 -30.26 45.73
C LEU A 293 4.36 -30.82 45.65
N MET A 294 3.49 -30.13 44.91
CA MET A 294 2.14 -30.59 44.65
C MET A 294 2.10 -31.86 43.78
N LEU A 295 2.94 -31.92 42.75
CA LEU A 295 3.07 -33.10 41.90
C LEU A 295 3.60 -34.31 42.65
N THR A 296 4.59 -34.08 43.52
CA THR A 296 5.26 -35.13 44.34
C THR A 296 4.56 -35.43 45.65
N LYS A 297 3.37 -34.82 45.90
CA LYS A 297 2.53 -35.06 47.09
C LYS A 297 3.09 -34.59 48.44
N HIS A 298 4.05 -33.68 48.43
CA HIS A 298 4.59 -33.06 49.65
C HIS A 298 3.70 -31.90 50.13
N TYR A 299 2.43 -32.22 50.45
CA TYR A 299 1.36 -31.22 50.64
C TYR A 299 1.58 -30.32 51.89
N ASN A 300 2.15 -30.83 52.99
CA ASN A 300 2.40 -30.02 54.19
C ASN A 300 3.39 -28.88 53.88
N GLU A 301 4.45 -29.21 53.15
CA GLU A 301 5.46 -28.22 52.76
C GLU A 301 4.90 -27.24 51.75
N ALA A 302 4.15 -27.72 50.76
CA ALA A 302 3.46 -26.88 49.80
C ALA A 302 2.50 -25.88 50.48
N LEU A 303 1.69 -26.34 51.45
CA LEU A 303 0.78 -25.48 52.21
C LEU A 303 1.52 -24.42 53.03
N SER A 304 2.63 -24.78 53.66
CA SER A 304 3.48 -23.82 54.39
C SER A 304 3.98 -22.70 53.49
N LYS A 305 4.52 -23.06 52.31
CA LYS A 305 5.01 -22.09 51.34
C LYS A 305 3.90 -21.19 50.78
N VAL A 306 2.70 -21.76 50.49
CA VAL A 306 1.56 -20.97 50.01
C VAL A 306 1.06 -19.99 51.08
N ASN A 307 0.97 -20.39 52.33
CA ASN A 307 0.56 -19.50 53.42
C ASN A 307 1.54 -18.35 53.64
N GLU A 308 2.83 -18.61 53.49
CA GLU A 308 3.87 -17.58 53.54
C GLU A 308 3.67 -16.56 52.43
N MET A 309 3.44 -17.01 51.17
CA MET A 309 3.12 -16.12 50.04
C MET A 309 1.86 -15.29 50.30
N GLU A 310 0.78 -15.91 50.77
CA GLU A 310 -0.48 -15.21 51.05
C GLU A 310 -0.28 -14.10 52.09
N SER A 311 0.48 -14.38 53.13
CA SER A 311 0.83 -13.42 54.16
C SER A 311 1.60 -12.20 53.60
N VAL A 312 2.60 -12.44 52.73
CA VAL A 312 3.36 -11.37 52.09
C VAL A 312 2.47 -10.57 51.14
N TRP A 313 1.63 -11.26 50.34
CA TRP A 313 0.69 -10.60 49.41
C TRP A 313 -0.26 -9.65 50.14
N THR A 314 -0.89 -10.13 51.19
CA THR A 314 -1.85 -9.36 52.00
C THR A 314 -1.19 -8.14 52.65
N ARG A 315 0.02 -8.32 53.21
CA ARG A 315 0.79 -7.21 53.81
C ARG A 315 1.25 -6.16 52.80
N SER A 316 1.44 -6.56 51.53
CA SER A 316 1.90 -5.64 50.50
C SER A 316 0.77 -4.72 49.92
N GLY A 317 -0.51 -4.93 50.30
CA GLY A 317 -1.64 -4.15 49.80
C GLY A 317 -1.93 -4.34 48.32
N LYS A 318 -1.48 -5.43 47.70
CA LYS A 318 -1.73 -5.75 46.31
C LYS A 318 -3.20 -6.08 46.04
N ASP A 319 -3.67 -5.81 44.78
CA ASP A 319 -5.02 -6.11 44.34
C ASP A 319 -5.34 -7.61 44.47
N SER A 320 -6.45 -7.93 45.14
CA SER A 320 -6.93 -9.32 45.23
C SER A 320 -7.52 -9.87 43.95
N ILE A 321 -7.95 -9.00 43.02
CA ILE A 321 -8.35 -9.38 41.66
C ILE A 321 -7.10 -9.43 40.77
N ASP A 322 -6.20 -10.31 41.11
CA ASP A 322 -4.95 -10.56 40.44
C ASP A 322 -4.81 -12.04 40.11
N TYR A 323 -4.34 -12.33 38.88
CA TYR A 323 -4.18 -13.70 38.42
C TYR A 323 -3.29 -14.54 39.37
N ASN A 324 -2.19 -13.97 39.79
CA ASN A 324 -1.22 -14.68 40.66
C ASN A 324 -1.80 -14.98 42.05
N TYR A 325 -2.54 -14.01 42.61
CA TYR A 325 -3.20 -14.23 43.89
C TYR A 325 -4.22 -15.36 43.81
N ILE A 326 -5.05 -15.34 42.76
CA ILE A 326 -6.13 -16.31 42.57
C ILE A 326 -5.59 -17.70 42.24
N HIS A 327 -4.72 -17.81 41.22
CA HIS A 327 -4.31 -19.09 40.67
C HIS A 327 -3.06 -19.67 41.35
N ASN A 328 -2.14 -18.84 41.83
CA ASN A 328 -0.89 -19.31 42.43
C ASN A 328 -0.97 -19.39 43.97
N ILE A 329 -1.83 -18.58 44.59
CA ILE A 329 -2.00 -18.62 46.04
C ILE A 329 -3.29 -19.36 46.39
N LEU A 330 -4.47 -18.79 46.11
CA LEU A 330 -5.73 -19.35 46.59
C LEU A 330 -6.05 -20.71 45.97
N ALA A 331 -5.91 -20.87 44.63
CA ALA A 331 -6.21 -22.15 43.98
C ALA A 331 -5.24 -23.26 44.40
N ASN A 332 -3.95 -22.97 44.58
CA ASN A 332 -3.00 -23.94 45.10
C ASN A 332 -3.25 -24.26 46.55
N LYS A 333 -3.62 -23.25 47.39
CA LYS A 333 -4.03 -23.48 48.77
C LYS A 333 -5.24 -24.40 48.84
N ALA A 334 -6.29 -24.12 48.09
CA ALA A 334 -7.49 -24.93 48.04
C ALA A 334 -7.20 -26.38 47.63
N LYS A 335 -6.40 -26.58 46.55
CA LYS A 335 -6.00 -27.92 46.10
C LYS A 335 -5.15 -28.66 47.14
N THR A 336 -4.21 -27.97 47.77
CA THR A 336 -3.38 -28.55 48.81
C THR A 336 -4.20 -29.00 50.02
N LEU A 337 -5.13 -28.14 50.49
CA LEU A 337 -6.05 -28.46 51.57
C LEU A 337 -6.96 -29.64 51.19
N GLN A 338 -7.46 -29.71 49.96
CA GLN A 338 -8.22 -30.84 49.46
C GLN A 338 -7.43 -32.15 49.49
N ALA A 339 -6.19 -32.13 49.02
CA ALA A 339 -5.31 -33.30 49.02
C ALA A 339 -4.96 -33.79 50.44
N MET A 340 -5.01 -32.87 51.41
CA MET A 340 -4.82 -33.17 52.85
C MET A 340 -6.11 -33.62 53.56
N GLY A 341 -7.25 -33.71 52.86
CA GLY A 341 -8.57 -34.04 53.46
C GLY A 341 -9.24 -32.89 54.25
N ARG A 342 -8.68 -31.66 54.21
CA ARG A 342 -9.22 -30.47 54.90
C ARG A 342 -10.30 -29.79 54.03
N TYR A 343 -11.40 -30.53 53.78
CA TYR A 343 -12.40 -30.18 52.76
C TYR A 343 -13.13 -28.86 53.02
N LYS A 344 -13.43 -28.54 54.31
CA LYS A 344 -14.13 -27.26 54.66
C LYS A 344 -13.28 -26.06 54.26
N GLU A 345 -12.01 -26.04 54.66
CA GLU A 345 -11.09 -24.94 54.39
C GLU A 345 -10.76 -24.85 52.88
N SER A 346 -10.68 -26.01 52.21
CA SER A 346 -10.54 -26.07 50.76
C SER A 346 -11.74 -25.42 50.05
N LEU A 347 -12.95 -25.73 50.49
CA LEU A 347 -14.17 -25.18 49.89
C LEU A 347 -14.26 -23.65 50.07
N GLU A 348 -14.01 -23.17 51.28
CA GLU A 348 -14.00 -21.71 51.59
C GLU A 348 -12.98 -20.95 50.74
N THR A 349 -11.79 -21.51 50.65
CA THR A 349 -10.68 -20.95 49.82
C THR A 349 -11.04 -21.02 48.32
N GLY A 350 -11.65 -22.12 47.90
CA GLY A 350 -12.07 -22.35 46.50
C GLY A 350 -13.21 -21.38 46.06
N ILE A 351 -14.20 -21.16 46.92
CA ILE A 351 -15.27 -20.17 46.65
C ILE A 351 -14.66 -18.78 46.48
N ARG A 352 -13.79 -18.37 47.41
CA ARG A 352 -13.11 -17.08 47.32
C ARG A 352 -12.32 -16.95 46.03
N ALA A 353 -11.58 -18.00 45.66
CA ALA A 353 -10.83 -18.02 44.40
C ALA A 353 -11.73 -17.93 43.19
N TYR A 354 -12.89 -18.61 43.21
CA TYR A 354 -13.89 -18.59 42.14
C TYR A 354 -14.50 -17.18 41.91
N ASP A 355 -14.95 -16.52 42.99
CA ASP A 355 -15.54 -15.18 42.92
C ASP A 355 -14.56 -14.13 42.38
N LEU A 356 -13.30 -14.20 42.84
CA LEU A 356 -12.26 -13.31 42.33
C LEU A 356 -11.90 -13.63 40.87
N ASN A 357 -11.89 -14.93 40.51
CA ASN A 357 -11.61 -15.34 39.14
C ASN A 357 -12.73 -14.93 38.16
N ASP A 358 -14.00 -14.97 38.58
CA ASP A 358 -15.11 -14.48 37.76
C ASP A 358 -14.96 -12.96 37.51
N SER A 359 -14.58 -12.21 38.54
CA SER A 359 -14.29 -10.78 38.41
C SER A 359 -13.10 -10.50 37.48
N LEU A 360 -12.05 -11.32 37.57
CA LEU A 360 -10.88 -11.26 36.69
C LEU A 360 -11.26 -11.59 35.24
N ASN A 361 -12.05 -12.65 35.04
CA ASN A 361 -12.50 -13.06 33.69
C ASN A 361 -13.38 -12.00 33.02
N ARG A 362 -14.26 -11.33 33.78
CA ARG A 362 -15.02 -10.19 33.26
C ARG A 362 -14.10 -9.05 32.80
N ARG A 363 -13.07 -8.74 33.60
CA ARG A 363 -12.05 -7.74 33.26
C ARG A 363 -11.29 -8.14 31.98
N ILE A 364 -10.83 -9.39 31.89
CA ILE A 364 -10.09 -9.92 30.72
C ILE A 364 -10.99 -9.94 29.45
N LYS A 365 -12.24 -10.39 29.57
CA LYS A 365 -13.17 -10.40 28.42
C LYS A 365 -13.42 -8.99 27.89
N ALA A 366 -13.62 -8.01 28.76
CA ALA A 366 -13.79 -6.62 28.34
C ALA A 366 -12.53 -6.08 27.63
N GLN A 367 -11.34 -6.41 28.15
CA GLN A 367 -10.07 -6.02 27.53
C GLN A 367 -9.83 -6.71 26.19
N ASN A 368 -10.14 -8.00 26.08
CA ASN A 368 -10.03 -8.75 24.83
C ASN A 368 -10.97 -8.21 23.76
N ALA A 369 -12.21 -7.88 24.14
CA ALA A 369 -13.17 -7.26 23.22
C ALA A 369 -12.68 -5.91 22.71
N LEU A 370 -12.11 -5.07 23.58
CA LEU A 370 -11.49 -3.81 23.21
C LEU A 370 -10.30 -4.03 22.27
N MET A 371 -9.41 -4.98 22.56
CA MET A 371 -8.26 -5.31 21.73
C MET A 371 -8.68 -5.80 20.34
N VAL A 372 -9.66 -6.71 20.27
CA VAL A 372 -10.18 -7.20 18.97
C VAL A 372 -10.79 -6.05 18.17
N SER A 373 -11.57 -5.18 18.82
CA SER A 373 -12.14 -3.99 18.19
C SER A 373 -11.05 -3.05 17.64
N GLU A 374 -10.00 -2.82 18.42
CA GLU A 374 -8.87 -1.99 18.02
C GLU A 374 -8.05 -2.61 16.87
N GLN A 375 -7.80 -3.92 16.92
CA GLN A 375 -7.13 -4.65 15.83
C GLN A 375 -7.94 -4.65 14.55
N LEU A 376 -9.29 -4.83 14.64
CA LEU A 376 -10.20 -4.72 13.50
C LEU A 376 -10.17 -3.30 12.93
N GLY A 377 -10.21 -2.28 13.78
CA GLY A 377 -10.08 -0.88 13.37
C GLY A 377 -8.76 -0.61 12.63
N LYS A 378 -7.63 -1.06 13.17
CA LYS A 378 -6.31 -0.95 12.52
C LYS A 378 -6.27 -1.71 11.20
N LYS A 379 -6.81 -2.93 11.13
CA LYS A 379 -6.87 -3.73 9.89
C LYS A 379 -7.73 -3.06 8.82
N MET A 380 -8.89 -2.50 9.22
CA MET A 380 -9.76 -1.74 8.32
C MET A 380 -9.07 -0.47 7.83
N LEU A 381 -8.42 0.28 8.73
CA LEU A 381 -7.67 1.48 8.38
C LEU A 381 -6.51 1.17 7.42
N LYS A 382 -5.73 0.13 7.71
CA LYS A 382 -4.65 -0.34 6.83
C LYS A 382 -5.18 -0.70 5.44
N LYS A 383 -6.28 -1.48 5.38
CA LYS A 383 -6.93 -1.85 4.12
C LYS A 383 -7.48 -0.61 3.38
N HIS A 384 -7.98 0.38 4.12
CA HIS A 384 -8.44 1.64 3.53
C HIS A 384 -7.27 2.45 2.95
N ILE A 385 -6.15 2.55 3.66
CA ILE A 385 -4.92 3.21 3.19
C ILE A 385 -4.39 2.49 1.94
N GLU A 386 -4.23 1.17 1.97
CA GLU A 386 -3.77 0.36 0.83
C GLU A 386 -4.68 0.56 -0.40
N ARG A 387 -6.00 0.65 -0.18
CA ARG A 387 -6.97 0.93 -1.24
C ARG A 387 -6.82 2.35 -1.80
N GLN A 388 -6.62 3.34 -0.94
CA GLN A 388 -6.36 4.72 -1.38
C GLN A 388 -5.04 4.84 -2.14
N GLU A 389 -3.96 4.21 -1.67
CA GLU A 389 -2.69 4.17 -2.39
C GLU A 389 -2.82 3.50 -3.76
N THR A 390 -3.59 2.40 -3.84
CA THR A 390 -3.87 1.72 -5.11
C THR A 390 -4.65 2.63 -6.06
N LEU A 391 -5.69 3.33 -5.58
CA LEU A 391 -6.45 4.29 -6.37
C LEU A 391 -5.58 5.46 -6.84
N LEU A 392 -4.71 5.98 -5.98
CA LEU A 392 -3.76 7.05 -6.35
C LEU A 392 -2.79 6.57 -7.42
N ARG A 393 -2.26 5.34 -7.33
CA ARG A 393 -1.41 4.75 -8.37
C ARG A 393 -2.14 4.58 -9.70
N ILE A 394 -3.39 4.08 -9.66
CA ILE A 394 -4.23 3.93 -10.86
C ILE A 394 -4.49 5.30 -11.49
N ASN A 395 -4.88 6.31 -10.71
CA ASN A 395 -5.08 7.66 -11.19
C ASN A 395 -3.80 8.28 -11.77
N HIS A 396 -2.65 8.02 -11.16
CA HIS A 396 -1.37 8.51 -11.66
C HIS A 396 -1.01 7.86 -13.01
N ILE A 397 -1.21 6.55 -13.14
CA ILE A 397 -1.02 5.83 -14.41
C ILE A 397 -2.03 6.34 -15.47
N ALA A 398 -3.31 6.50 -15.09
CA ALA A 398 -4.34 7.02 -15.99
C ALA A 398 -3.98 8.43 -16.50
N ASN A 399 -3.51 9.31 -15.63
CA ASN A 399 -3.08 10.67 -16.00
C ASN A 399 -1.86 10.65 -16.95
N ILE A 400 -0.91 9.75 -16.75
CA ILE A 400 0.23 9.56 -17.66
C ILE A 400 -0.26 9.09 -19.03
N VAL A 401 -1.18 8.10 -19.06
CA VAL A 401 -1.76 7.58 -20.32
C VAL A 401 -2.55 8.67 -21.05
N ILE A 402 -3.39 9.42 -20.34
CA ILE A 402 -4.14 10.55 -20.91
C ILE A 402 -3.17 11.61 -21.46
N GLY A 403 -2.14 11.95 -20.72
CA GLY A 403 -1.10 12.89 -21.17
C GLY A 403 -0.41 12.41 -22.46
N ALA A 404 -0.03 11.13 -22.53
CA ALA A 404 0.57 10.53 -23.71
C ALA A 404 -0.39 10.54 -24.91
N LEU A 405 -1.67 10.21 -24.71
CA LEU A 405 -2.69 10.27 -25.75
C LEU A 405 -2.90 11.70 -26.26
N LEU A 406 -2.91 12.70 -25.38
CA LEU A 406 -3.01 14.11 -25.78
C LEU A 406 -1.83 14.53 -26.65
N VAL A 407 -0.60 14.13 -26.29
CA VAL A 407 0.60 14.40 -27.10
C VAL A 407 0.48 13.76 -28.48
N ILE A 408 0.01 12.51 -28.55
CA ILE A 408 -0.24 11.80 -29.82
C ILE A 408 -1.31 12.54 -30.65
N CYS A 409 -2.42 12.93 -30.03
CA CYS A 409 -3.48 13.69 -30.72
C CYS A 409 -2.98 15.01 -31.26
N ILE A 410 -2.18 15.76 -30.49
CA ILE A 410 -1.55 17.01 -30.96
C ILE A 410 -0.61 16.72 -32.13
N GLY A 411 0.20 15.67 -32.04
CA GLY A 411 1.06 15.25 -33.15
C GLY A 411 0.29 14.91 -34.41
N LEU A 412 -0.80 14.16 -34.31
CA LEU A 412 -1.67 13.82 -35.44
C LEU A 412 -2.37 15.06 -36.02
N MET A 413 -2.81 16.00 -35.19
CA MET A 413 -3.36 17.29 -35.66
C MET A 413 -2.31 18.10 -36.44
N ILE A 414 -1.09 18.18 -35.97
CA ILE A 414 0.02 18.88 -36.65
C ILE A 414 0.30 18.21 -38.00
N ILE A 415 0.33 16.87 -38.05
CA ILE A 415 0.53 16.10 -39.29
C ILE A 415 -0.64 16.34 -40.25
N GLY A 416 -1.88 16.24 -39.76
CA GLY A 416 -3.07 16.50 -40.51
C GLY A 416 -3.10 17.92 -41.11
N PHE A 417 -2.72 18.92 -40.31
CA PHE A 417 -2.63 20.30 -40.78
C PHE A 417 -1.55 20.46 -41.85
N ARG A 418 -0.39 19.82 -41.72
CA ARG A 418 0.67 19.84 -42.75
C ARG A 418 0.23 19.16 -44.05
N ILE A 419 -0.46 18.01 -43.95
CA ILE A 419 -1.02 17.29 -45.10
C ILE A 419 -2.08 18.15 -45.81
N ASN A 420 -3.02 18.73 -45.05
CA ASN A 420 -4.07 19.61 -45.60
C ASN A 420 -3.47 20.83 -46.29
N LYS A 421 -2.45 21.47 -45.73
CA LYS A 421 -1.74 22.58 -46.35
C LYS A 421 -1.08 22.17 -47.68
N LYS A 422 -0.42 20.99 -47.73
CA LYS A 422 0.17 20.44 -48.98
C LYS A 422 -0.90 20.08 -50.01
N LEU A 423 -2.02 19.50 -49.55
CA LEU A 423 -3.13 19.13 -50.44
C LEU A 423 -3.80 20.38 -51.04
N LYS A 424 -4.01 21.43 -50.20
CA LYS A 424 -4.58 22.72 -50.67
C LYS A 424 -3.67 23.36 -51.73
N ALA A 425 -2.35 23.35 -51.53
CA ALA A 425 -1.39 23.86 -52.49
C ALA A 425 -1.41 23.06 -53.84
N LYS A 426 -1.48 21.71 -53.75
CA LYS A 426 -1.59 20.86 -54.94
C LYS A 426 -2.92 21.07 -55.70
N ASN A 427 -4.02 21.23 -54.97
CA ASN A 427 -5.35 21.47 -55.57
C ASN A 427 -5.40 22.84 -56.25
N GLN A 428 -4.79 23.88 -55.65
CA GLN A 428 -4.65 25.20 -56.30
C GLN A 428 -3.84 25.09 -57.58
N ALA A 429 -2.66 24.44 -57.57
CA ALA A 429 -1.85 24.27 -58.76
C ALA A 429 -2.58 23.46 -59.86
N ALA A 430 -3.36 22.43 -59.47
CA ALA A 430 -4.17 21.66 -60.44
C ALA A 430 -5.30 22.50 -61.03
N SER A 431 -5.95 23.36 -60.21
CA SER A 431 -7.01 24.28 -60.72
C SER A 431 -6.44 25.29 -61.69
N THR A 432 -5.29 25.91 -61.39
CA THR A 432 -4.62 26.84 -62.29
C THR A 432 -4.29 26.16 -63.62
N LEU A 433 -3.75 24.94 -63.58
CA LEU A 433 -3.43 24.17 -64.78
C LEU A 433 -4.70 23.85 -65.61
N VAL A 434 -5.78 23.48 -64.94
CA VAL A 434 -7.08 23.23 -65.63
C VAL A 434 -7.60 24.49 -66.27
N ASN A 435 -7.51 25.64 -65.59
CA ASN A 435 -7.95 26.92 -66.17
C ASN A 435 -7.07 27.33 -67.35
N GLU A 436 -5.76 27.15 -67.27
CA GLU A 436 -4.85 27.39 -68.43
C GLU A 436 -5.17 26.48 -69.62
N LEU A 437 -5.42 25.18 -69.38
CA LEU A 437 -5.77 24.22 -70.41
C LEU A 437 -7.13 24.57 -71.07
N LEU A 438 -8.11 25.01 -70.26
CA LEU A 438 -9.39 25.45 -70.79
C LEU A 438 -9.25 26.74 -71.64
N LEU A 439 -8.41 27.67 -71.21
CA LEU A 439 -8.10 28.88 -71.94
C LEU A 439 -7.36 28.58 -73.26
N TYR A 440 -6.34 27.70 -73.17
CA TYR A 440 -5.62 27.25 -74.36
C TYR A 440 -6.53 26.54 -75.37
N LYS A 441 -7.42 25.64 -74.88
CA LYS A 441 -8.44 24.99 -75.75
C LYS A 441 -9.33 26.00 -76.41
N LYS A 442 -9.79 27.06 -75.69
CA LYS A 442 -10.59 28.14 -76.24
C LYS A 442 -9.84 28.93 -77.33
N GLN A 443 -8.57 29.31 -77.05
CA GLN A 443 -7.71 30.00 -78.00
C GLN A 443 -7.47 29.17 -79.28
N LEU A 444 -7.25 27.85 -79.10
CA LEU A 444 -7.07 26.93 -80.22
C LEU A 444 -8.37 26.83 -81.09
N MET A 445 -9.51 26.76 -80.42
CA MET A 445 -10.81 26.75 -81.14
C MET A 445 -11.08 28.07 -81.87
N ASP A 446 -10.74 29.21 -81.24
CA ASP A 446 -10.86 30.51 -81.85
C ASP A 446 -9.90 30.69 -83.06
N HIS A 447 -8.63 30.13 -82.97
CA HIS A 447 -7.68 30.07 -84.06
C HIS A 447 -8.12 29.15 -85.18
N LEU A 448 -8.67 27.95 -84.88
CA LEU A 448 -9.20 27.04 -85.87
C LEU A 448 -10.38 27.65 -86.60
N ALA A 449 -11.28 28.37 -85.92
CA ALA A 449 -12.40 29.08 -86.50
C ALA A 449 -11.94 30.25 -87.41
N ALA A 450 -10.83 30.92 -87.03
CA ALA A 450 -10.23 31.99 -87.82
C ALA A 450 -9.53 31.43 -89.10
N ASP A 451 -8.87 30.27 -89.00
CA ASP A 451 -8.21 29.59 -90.13
C ASP A 451 -9.22 28.97 -91.07
N GLU A 452 -10.38 28.43 -90.58
CA GLU A 452 -11.46 28.00 -91.42
C GLU A 452 -12.08 29.17 -92.21
N ALA A 453 -12.20 30.33 -91.60
CA ALA A 453 -12.67 31.54 -92.24
C ALA A 453 -11.70 32.06 -93.29
N ASN A 454 -10.39 31.87 -93.16
CA ASN A 454 -9.36 32.23 -94.13
C ASN A 454 -9.22 31.19 -95.25
N ASN A 455 -9.32 29.88 -94.95
CA ASN A 455 -9.23 28.80 -95.91
C ASN A 455 -10.45 28.73 -96.89
N ALA A 456 -11.62 29.17 -96.40
CA ALA A 456 -12.79 29.27 -97.24
C ALA A 456 -12.68 30.31 -98.41
N LYS A 457 -11.62 31.17 -98.33
CA LYS A 457 -11.35 32.17 -99.40
C LYS A 457 -10.33 31.71 -100.46
N ASN A 458 -9.60 30.61 -100.24
CA ASN A 458 -8.44 30.27 -101.08
C ASN A 458 -8.50 28.92 -101.85
N ASN A 459 -9.48 28.07 -101.68
CA ASN A 459 -9.56 26.79 -102.43
C ASN A 459 -10.78 26.61 -103.29
N ARG A 460 -10.76 27.34 -104.40
CA ARG A 460 -11.48 26.92 -105.62
C ARG A 460 -10.40 26.48 -106.64
N LYS A 461 -9.93 25.27 -106.51
CA LYS A 461 -9.30 24.45 -107.58
C LYS A 461 -8.42 23.33 -106.94
N THR A 462 -8.94 22.18 -106.73
CA THR A 462 -8.47 20.85 -107.14
C THR A 462 -9.43 19.80 -106.58
N LEU A 463 -10.19 19.24 -107.50
CA LEU A 463 -11.30 18.34 -107.25
C LEU A 463 -10.91 16.87 -107.51
N GLU A 464 -11.67 15.99 -106.87
CA GLU A 464 -12.05 14.66 -107.31
C GLU A 464 -11.19 13.49 -106.80
N ALA A 465 -11.04 13.25 -105.46
CA ALA A 465 -10.93 11.92 -104.85
C ALA A 465 -10.94 11.91 -103.30
N ASN A 466 -11.23 13.05 -102.66
CA ASN A 466 -11.29 13.15 -101.20
C ASN A 466 -12.65 13.66 -100.66
N ASP A 467 -13.64 13.78 -101.51
CA ASP A 467 -14.87 14.51 -101.22
C ASP A 467 -15.76 13.78 -100.18
N ASP A 468 -15.84 12.48 -100.27
CA ASP A 468 -16.71 11.68 -99.40
C ASP A 468 -16.22 11.62 -97.93
N LYS A 469 -14.88 11.56 -97.70
CA LYS A 469 -14.27 11.52 -96.38
C LYS A 469 -14.30 12.89 -95.70
N GLN A 470 -14.12 13.94 -96.46
CA GLN A 470 -14.22 15.34 -96.04
C GLN A 470 -15.64 15.72 -95.70
N GLN A 471 -16.61 15.31 -96.55
CA GLN A 471 -18.03 15.57 -96.31
C GLN A 471 -18.55 14.86 -95.04
N GLN A 472 -18.08 13.62 -94.77
CA GLN A 472 -18.40 12.89 -93.55
C GLN A 472 -17.74 13.52 -92.34
N TYR A 473 -16.53 14.05 -92.43
CA TYR A 473 -15.86 14.77 -91.34
C TYR A 473 -16.55 16.09 -91.01
N ASP A 474 -16.97 16.85 -92.09
CA ASP A 474 -17.73 18.07 -91.88
C ASP A 474 -19.12 17.80 -91.27
N GLU A 475 -19.72 16.67 -91.59
CA GLU A 475 -20.94 16.22 -90.96
C GLU A 475 -20.77 15.86 -89.52
N PHE A 476 -19.64 15.23 -89.14
CA PHE A 476 -19.25 14.95 -87.73
C PHE A 476 -19.00 16.24 -86.94
N LEU A 477 -18.30 17.22 -87.52
CA LEU A 477 -18.10 18.54 -86.92
C LEU A 477 -19.41 19.31 -86.71
N ARG A 478 -20.37 19.23 -87.71
CA ARG A 478 -21.70 19.80 -87.54
C ARG A 478 -22.47 19.16 -86.40
N MET A 479 -22.29 17.85 -86.19
CA MET A 479 -22.88 17.13 -85.11
C MET A 479 -22.34 17.63 -83.78
N GLU A 480 -21.00 17.70 -83.60
CA GLU A 480 -20.37 18.22 -82.37
C GLU A 480 -20.89 19.64 -82.07
N LYS A 481 -20.86 20.51 -83.08
CA LYS A 481 -21.30 21.88 -82.90
C LYS A 481 -22.82 21.96 -82.57
N MET A 482 -23.64 21.18 -83.20
CA MET A 482 -25.06 21.12 -82.89
C MET A 482 -25.36 20.63 -81.48
N VAL A 483 -24.65 19.60 -81.03
CA VAL A 483 -24.76 19.07 -79.66
C VAL A 483 -24.38 20.13 -78.62
N ILE A 484 -23.34 20.94 -78.92
CA ILE A 484 -22.87 22.00 -78.02
C ILE A 484 -23.81 23.21 -78.08
N ASP A 485 -24.09 23.76 -79.29
CA ASP A 485 -24.83 25.01 -79.46
C ASP A 485 -26.28 24.90 -78.99
N ARG A 486 -26.92 23.74 -79.23
CA ARG A 486 -28.30 23.48 -78.76
C ARG A 486 -28.38 22.95 -77.35
N GLY A 487 -27.24 22.72 -76.67
CA GLY A 487 -27.19 22.19 -75.26
C GLY A 487 -27.79 20.79 -75.13
N LEU A 488 -27.78 19.96 -76.20
CA LEU A 488 -28.36 18.62 -76.14
C LEU A 488 -27.71 17.73 -75.08
N PHE A 489 -26.43 17.91 -74.85
CA PHE A 489 -25.69 17.17 -73.83
C PHE A 489 -26.23 17.39 -72.42
N LEU A 490 -27.04 18.41 -72.17
CA LEU A 490 -27.64 18.69 -70.86
C LEU A 490 -28.86 17.81 -70.54
N GLN A 491 -29.39 17.12 -71.56
CA GLN A 491 -30.55 16.23 -71.42
C GLN A 491 -30.10 14.94 -70.64
N PRO A 492 -30.75 14.57 -69.52
CA PRO A 492 -30.31 13.45 -68.70
C PRO A 492 -30.23 12.09 -69.40
N LYS A 493 -31.13 11.85 -70.39
CA LYS A 493 -31.25 10.58 -71.12
C LYS A 493 -31.00 10.76 -72.63
N LEU A 494 -30.00 11.54 -72.98
CA LEU A 494 -29.67 11.73 -74.40
C LEU A 494 -29.11 10.43 -75.01
N GLU A 495 -29.80 9.94 -76.03
CA GLU A 495 -29.37 8.75 -76.76
C GLU A 495 -28.84 9.13 -78.18
N ARG A 496 -28.10 8.21 -78.82
CA ARG A 496 -27.57 8.40 -80.19
C ARG A 496 -28.67 8.64 -81.19
N SER A 497 -29.82 7.97 -81.03
CA SER A 497 -31.03 8.11 -81.83
C SER A 497 -31.57 9.54 -81.79
N ASP A 498 -31.47 10.22 -80.66
CA ASP A 498 -31.98 11.59 -80.52
C ASP A 498 -31.13 12.57 -81.33
N VAL A 499 -29.77 12.41 -81.21
CA VAL A 499 -28.84 13.25 -81.95
C VAL A 499 -28.96 12.96 -83.50
N ALA A 500 -29.08 11.69 -83.91
CA ALA A 500 -29.26 11.31 -85.30
C ALA A 500 -30.55 11.92 -85.88
N LYS A 501 -31.63 11.91 -85.09
CA LYS A 501 -32.93 12.53 -85.51
C LYS A 501 -32.83 14.04 -85.70
N GLU A 502 -32.13 14.72 -84.79
CA GLU A 502 -31.87 16.16 -84.85
C GLU A 502 -31.01 16.54 -86.09
N MET A 503 -30.12 15.65 -86.52
CA MET A 503 -29.31 15.79 -87.72
C MET A 503 -30.04 15.42 -88.98
N GLY A 504 -31.18 14.74 -88.90
CA GLY A 504 -31.92 14.23 -90.05
C GLY A 504 -31.28 13.03 -90.75
N ILE A 505 -30.45 12.24 -90.01
CA ILE A 505 -29.77 11.05 -90.52
C ILE A 505 -30.21 9.78 -89.78
N SER A 506 -29.91 8.63 -90.36
CA SER A 506 -30.22 7.37 -89.70
C SER A 506 -29.30 7.11 -88.53
N THR A 507 -29.76 6.40 -87.45
CA THR A 507 -28.94 6.02 -86.32
C THR A 507 -27.74 5.13 -86.70
N SER A 508 -27.86 4.35 -87.77
CA SER A 508 -26.78 3.56 -88.35
C SER A 508 -25.67 4.45 -88.89
N HIS A 509 -26.06 5.45 -89.72
CA HIS A 509 -25.12 6.41 -90.28
C HIS A 509 -24.43 7.26 -89.18
N PHE A 510 -25.19 7.69 -88.19
CA PHE A 510 -24.63 8.36 -86.99
C PHE A 510 -23.55 7.48 -86.25
N ASN A 511 -23.83 6.22 -86.06
CA ASN A 511 -22.90 5.31 -85.40
C ASN A 511 -21.61 5.12 -86.21
N GLU A 512 -21.73 5.06 -87.55
CA GLU A 512 -20.57 4.95 -88.42
C GLU A 512 -19.73 6.24 -88.42
N LEU A 513 -20.36 7.41 -88.54
CA LEU A 513 -19.68 8.71 -88.36
C LEU A 513 -18.98 8.85 -87.06
N PHE A 514 -19.67 8.56 -85.96
CA PHE A 514 -19.12 8.71 -84.64
C PHE A 514 -17.96 7.73 -84.35
N ALA A 515 -18.09 6.49 -84.84
CA ALA A 515 -17.00 5.48 -84.66
C ALA A 515 -15.77 5.81 -85.54
N ARG A 516 -15.98 6.51 -86.67
CA ARG A 516 -14.89 6.85 -87.62
C ARG A 516 -14.08 8.06 -87.18
N PHE A 517 -14.72 9.03 -86.51
CA PHE A 517 -14.08 10.33 -86.24
C PHE A 517 -13.97 10.66 -84.76
N SER A 518 -14.48 9.82 -83.84
CA SER A 518 -14.33 10.00 -82.39
C SER A 518 -13.50 8.89 -81.80
N ASP A 519 -12.44 9.25 -81.03
CA ASP A 519 -11.59 8.33 -80.32
C ASP A 519 -12.22 7.78 -79.02
N GLN A 520 -13.44 8.23 -78.72
CA GLN A 520 -14.15 7.85 -77.50
C GLN A 520 -15.57 7.38 -77.71
N SER A 521 -16.18 6.72 -76.76
CA SER A 521 -17.57 6.35 -76.82
C SER A 521 -18.49 7.59 -76.75
N PHE A 522 -19.63 7.56 -77.40
CA PHE A 522 -20.65 8.64 -77.38
C PHE A 522 -20.99 9.04 -75.91
N THR A 523 -21.12 8.04 -75.01
CA THR A 523 -21.40 8.30 -73.61
C THR A 523 -20.27 9.08 -72.93
N ASN A 524 -19.02 8.74 -73.23
CA ASN A 524 -17.87 9.48 -72.71
C ASN A 524 -17.82 10.89 -73.26
N PHE A 525 -18.03 11.08 -74.57
CA PHE A 525 -18.09 12.37 -75.23
C PHE A 525 -19.13 13.30 -74.56
N ILE A 526 -20.35 12.82 -74.38
CA ILE A 526 -21.41 13.59 -73.73
C ILE A 526 -21.07 13.88 -72.24
N ASN A 527 -20.53 12.89 -71.52
CA ASN A 527 -20.14 13.12 -70.15
C ASN A 527 -19.00 14.12 -70.03
N ASP A 528 -18.06 14.13 -70.94
CA ASP A 528 -16.95 15.10 -70.96
C ASP A 528 -17.49 16.53 -71.15
N LEU A 529 -18.45 16.76 -72.08
CA LEU A 529 -19.12 18.05 -72.29
C LEU A 529 -19.88 18.47 -71.01
N ARG A 530 -20.58 17.53 -70.36
CA ARG A 530 -21.31 17.77 -69.12
C ARG A 530 -20.36 18.21 -67.98
N MET A 531 -19.20 17.58 -67.83
CA MET A 531 -18.23 17.92 -66.79
C MET A 531 -17.54 19.25 -67.06
N GLU A 532 -17.25 19.58 -68.35
CA GLU A 532 -16.74 20.91 -68.74
C GLU A 532 -17.78 22.02 -68.47
N HIS A 533 -19.03 21.77 -68.74
CA HIS A 533 -20.10 22.68 -68.36
C HIS A 533 -20.28 22.83 -66.88
N ALA A 534 -20.19 21.71 -66.14
CA ALA A 534 -20.21 21.71 -64.66
C ALA A 534 -19.07 22.54 -64.04
N ALA A 535 -17.84 22.45 -64.57
CA ALA A 535 -16.74 23.26 -64.16
C ALA A 535 -16.99 24.77 -64.28
N LYS A 536 -17.60 25.19 -65.38
CA LYS A 536 -18.06 26.58 -65.63
C LYS A 536 -19.11 27.01 -64.61
N LEU A 537 -20.14 26.18 -64.40
CA LEU A 537 -21.19 26.47 -63.42
C LEU A 537 -20.70 26.52 -62.00
N LEU A 538 -19.75 25.67 -61.64
CA LEU A 538 -19.12 25.70 -60.31
C LEU A 538 -18.35 26.99 -60.05
N LYS A 539 -17.78 27.61 -61.06
CA LYS A 539 -17.13 28.91 -61.03
C LYS A 539 -18.14 30.06 -60.99
N ASP A 540 -19.11 30.06 -61.89
CA ASP A 540 -20.01 31.20 -62.15
C ASP A 540 -21.20 31.23 -61.15
N LYS A 541 -21.66 30.07 -60.67
CA LYS A 541 -22.84 29.91 -59.80
C LYS A 541 -22.46 29.37 -58.43
N SER A 542 -21.58 30.08 -57.69
CA SER A 542 -21.08 29.66 -56.37
C SER A 542 -22.18 29.45 -55.33
N ASN A 543 -23.34 30.09 -55.46
CA ASN A 543 -24.48 29.98 -54.54
C ASN A 543 -25.40 28.80 -54.81
N TYR A 544 -25.20 28.05 -55.90
CA TYR A 544 -26.00 26.89 -56.20
C TYR A 544 -25.45 25.65 -55.48
N THR A 545 -26.36 24.75 -55.06
CA THR A 545 -25.92 23.47 -54.49
C THR A 545 -25.26 22.62 -55.58
N ILE A 546 -24.35 21.75 -55.20
CA ILE A 546 -23.67 20.83 -56.13
C ILE A 546 -24.72 19.91 -56.81
N GLU A 547 -25.77 19.55 -56.08
CA GLU A 547 -26.90 18.79 -56.61
C GLU A 547 -27.65 19.55 -57.66
N ALA A 548 -27.87 20.84 -57.47
CA ALA A 548 -28.52 21.68 -58.46
C ALA A 548 -27.68 21.76 -59.75
N ILE A 549 -26.35 21.92 -59.62
CA ILE A 549 -25.46 21.93 -60.81
C ILE A 549 -25.43 20.56 -61.50
N ALA A 550 -25.40 19.47 -60.72
CA ALA A 550 -25.44 18.11 -61.28
C ALA A 550 -26.70 17.88 -62.13
N ASN A 551 -27.86 18.35 -61.64
CA ASN A 551 -29.12 18.30 -62.37
C ASN A 551 -29.06 19.15 -63.63
N GLU A 552 -28.56 20.38 -63.53
CA GLU A 552 -28.43 21.31 -64.66
C GLU A 552 -27.50 20.76 -65.77
N CYS A 553 -26.46 20.00 -65.36
CA CYS A 553 -25.54 19.33 -66.28
C CYS A 553 -26.07 17.99 -66.84
N GLY A 554 -27.30 17.60 -66.56
CA GLY A 554 -27.89 16.35 -67.06
C GLY A 554 -27.37 15.08 -66.39
N VAL A 555 -26.81 15.19 -65.15
CA VAL A 555 -26.34 14.05 -64.34
C VAL A 555 -26.96 14.10 -62.93
N PRO A 556 -28.27 13.78 -62.81
CA PRO A 556 -29.03 14.00 -61.57
C PRO A 556 -28.60 13.09 -60.40
N ILE A 557 -27.89 12.00 -60.68
CA ILE A 557 -27.40 11.08 -59.61
C ILE A 557 -26.11 11.61 -59.09
N ARG A 558 -26.13 12.11 -57.83
CA ARG A 558 -24.99 12.71 -57.11
C ARG A 558 -23.70 11.86 -57.17
N GLN A 559 -23.81 10.57 -56.88
CA GLN A 559 -22.64 9.68 -56.91
C GLN A 559 -21.99 9.57 -58.28
N THR A 560 -22.83 9.51 -59.34
CA THR A 560 -22.36 9.45 -60.71
C THR A 560 -21.70 10.77 -61.11
N PHE A 561 -22.29 11.90 -60.74
CA PHE A 561 -21.71 13.22 -60.99
C PHE A 561 -20.34 13.39 -60.32
N TYR A 562 -20.24 13.09 -59.02
CA TYR A 562 -18.94 13.15 -58.28
C TYR A 562 -17.88 12.25 -58.93
N ARG A 563 -18.23 11.02 -59.28
CA ARG A 563 -17.33 10.08 -59.94
C ARG A 563 -16.85 10.56 -61.31
N LEU A 564 -17.73 11.07 -62.16
CA LEU A 564 -17.39 11.57 -63.47
C LEU A 564 -16.52 12.84 -63.39
N PHE A 565 -16.87 13.75 -62.49
CA PHE A 565 -16.15 15.00 -62.29
C PHE A 565 -14.73 14.73 -61.75
N SER A 566 -14.61 13.87 -60.70
CA SER A 566 -13.31 13.52 -60.15
C SER A 566 -12.43 12.75 -61.14
N LYS A 567 -13.04 11.91 -62.02
CA LYS A 567 -12.31 11.23 -63.08
C LYS A 567 -11.71 12.21 -64.08
N LYS A 568 -12.43 13.28 -64.42
CA LYS A 568 -11.99 14.27 -65.44
C LYS A 568 -11.01 15.29 -64.87
N PHE A 569 -11.25 15.80 -63.66
CA PHE A 569 -10.51 16.92 -63.08
C PHE A 569 -9.58 16.54 -61.90
N GLY A 570 -9.54 15.28 -61.50
CA GLY A 570 -8.66 14.79 -60.43
C GLY A 570 -9.06 15.23 -59.03
N MET A 571 -10.19 15.96 -58.87
CA MET A 571 -10.71 16.45 -57.60
C MET A 571 -12.24 16.43 -57.58
N THR A 572 -12.83 16.47 -56.40
CA THR A 572 -14.29 16.48 -56.28
C THR A 572 -14.88 17.84 -56.67
N PRO A 573 -16.17 17.89 -57.07
CA PRO A 573 -16.85 19.17 -57.40
C PRO A 573 -16.78 20.19 -56.26
N ALA A 574 -16.83 19.73 -55.00
CA ALA A 574 -16.74 20.59 -53.83
C ALA A 574 -15.32 21.18 -53.66
N GLU A 575 -14.28 20.36 -53.83
CA GLU A 575 -12.90 20.82 -53.81
C GLU A 575 -12.61 21.81 -54.92
N TYR A 576 -13.10 21.53 -56.14
CA TYR A 576 -12.95 22.42 -57.29
C TYR A 576 -13.61 23.79 -57.01
N ARG A 577 -14.86 23.81 -56.52
CA ARG A 577 -15.55 25.03 -56.14
C ARG A 577 -14.78 25.85 -55.14
N ASN A 578 -14.27 25.22 -54.06
CA ASN A 578 -13.52 25.93 -53.02
C ASN A 578 -12.23 26.54 -53.58
N VAL A 579 -11.57 25.86 -54.49
CA VAL A 579 -10.34 26.36 -55.11
C VAL A 579 -10.60 27.55 -56.03
N VAL A 580 -11.72 27.51 -56.82
CA VAL A 580 -12.07 28.61 -57.78
C VAL A 580 -12.77 29.79 -57.08
N ALA A 581 -13.32 29.59 -55.87
CA ALA A 581 -13.90 30.65 -55.07
C ALA A 581 -12.84 31.50 -54.34
N ASP A 582 -11.64 30.95 -54.14
CA ASP A 582 -10.50 31.63 -53.52
C ASP A 582 -9.65 32.42 -54.59
N GLU A 583 -9.96 32.32 -55.91
CA GLU A 583 -9.43 33.13 -57.02
C GLU A 583 -10.36 34.31 -57.35
#